data_4c5d998bfe41f2d88780dc02dcad7a75
#
_entry.id   4c5d998bfe41f2d88780dc02dcad7a75
#
_cell.length_a   1.000
_cell.length_b   1.000
_cell.length_c   1.000
_cell.angle_alpha   90.00
_cell.angle_beta   90.00
_cell.angle_gamma   90.00
#
_symmetry.space_group_name_H-M   'P 1'
#
loop_
_entity.id
_entity.type
_entity.pdbx_description
1 polymer ?
#
loop_
_entity_poly.entity_id
_entity_poly.type
_entity_poly.pdbx_seq_one_letter_code
_entity_poly.pdbx_strand_id
1 'polypeptide(L)'
;MAHPQTGNRGAIAWGRVAQAILPLLALLFFLAPAAIGADERDVVLPESGIHYPGGFDVNTVGVIRGKASDVTIPESGPVCFRVSAGRDVFTVLASPSWYWKDMKGNMVDGMDVHVSGSKTLGKDGNLYLIAQEVRVLQSNKVLVFRGEDGSPSWRGGGLPGQGRGGFGSPMRGDGAGHGMGAGGRGRR
;
A
#
# COMPACT_ATOMS: atom_id res chain seq x y z
N MET A 1 82.21 37.18 -11.64
CA MET A 1 81.92 36.21 -10.55
C MET A 1 80.61 36.61 -9.90
N ALA A 2 79.55 35.93 -10.21
CA ALA A 2 78.20 36.23 -9.75
C ALA A 2 77.75 35.11 -8.83
N HIS A 3 77.29 35.46 -7.61
CA HIS A 3 76.66 34.57 -6.68
C HIS A 3 75.14 34.50 -6.93
N PRO A 4 74.57 33.34 -6.98
CA PRO A 4 73.06 33.23 -7.03
C PRO A 4 72.46 33.28 -5.63
N GLN A 5 71.45 34.07 -5.47
CA GLN A 5 70.54 34.14 -4.32
C GLN A 5 69.60 32.93 -4.30
N THR A 6 69.63 32.21 -3.21
CA THR A 6 68.66 31.13 -2.94
C THR A 6 67.38 31.70 -2.40
N GLY A 7 66.33 31.54 -3.19
CA GLY A 7 64.96 31.92 -2.79
C GLY A 7 64.35 30.96 -1.75
N ASN A 8 63.89 31.55 -0.66
CA ASN A 8 63.15 30.88 0.42
C ASN A 8 61.75 30.54 -0.07
N ARG A 9 61.47 29.25 -0.22
CA ARG A 9 60.10 28.77 -0.56
C ARG A 9 59.31 28.62 0.74
N GLY A 10 58.31 29.50 0.93
CA GLY A 10 57.36 29.44 2.04
C GLY A 10 56.57 28.13 2.01
N ALA A 11 56.71 27.35 3.05
CA ALA A 11 55.89 26.17 3.30
C ALA A 11 54.47 26.63 3.66
N ILE A 12 53.56 26.41 2.74
CA ILE A 12 52.13 26.65 2.98
C ILE A 12 51.63 25.57 3.94
N ALA A 13 51.20 25.98 5.14
CA ALA A 13 50.66 25.10 6.17
C ALA A 13 49.27 24.58 5.76
N TRP A 14 49.25 23.40 5.17
CA TRP A 14 48.02 22.72 4.74
C TRP A 14 47.30 21.93 5.87
N GLY A 15 47.80 22.01 7.09
CA GLY A 15 47.39 21.16 8.21
C GLY A 15 46.14 21.55 8.96
N ARG A 16 45.53 22.72 8.73
CA ARG A 16 44.40 23.20 9.56
C ARG A 16 43.01 23.20 8.86
N VAL A 17 42.96 23.02 7.55
CA VAL A 17 41.67 23.03 6.82
C VAL A 17 40.99 21.67 6.82
N ALA A 18 41.75 20.58 6.97
CA ALA A 18 41.22 19.22 6.92
C ALA A 18 40.41 18.82 8.18
N GLN A 19 40.63 19.47 9.33
CA GLN A 19 39.94 19.10 10.57
C GLN A 19 38.52 19.72 10.75
N ALA A 20 38.19 20.74 9.96
CA ALA A 20 36.86 21.39 10.04
C ALA A 20 35.81 20.76 9.12
N ILE A 21 36.22 19.95 8.13
CA ILE A 21 35.29 19.37 7.13
C ILE A 21 34.66 18.05 7.61
N LEU A 22 35.38 17.28 8.44
CA LEU A 22 34.84 15.99 8.95
C LEU A 22 33.56 16.12 9.81
N PRO A 23 33.41 17.06 10.75
CA PRO A 23 32.21 17.18 11.54
C PRO A 23 31.01 17.68 10.73
N LEU A 24 31.24 18.44 9.65
CA LEU A 24 30.18 18.94 8.80
C LEU A 24 29.56 17.82 7.93
N LEU A 25 30.37 16.87 7.48
CA LEU A 25 29.92 15.70 6.70
C LEU A 25 29.14 14.71 7.58
N ALA A 26 29.49 14.59 8.86
CA ALA A 26 28.77 13.73 9.81
C ALA A 26 27.38 14.28 10.15
N LEU A 27 27.19 15.59 10.14
CA LEU A 27 25.90 16.23 10.42
C LEU A 27 24.91 16.06 9.26
N LEU A 28 25.40 15.94 8.03
CA LEU A 28 24.56 15.70 6.84
C LEU A 28 24.00 14.28 6.78
N PHE A 29 24.62 13.30 7.45
CA PHE A 29 24.11 11.92 7.50
C PHE A 29 22.96 11.72 8.49
N PHE A 30 22.73 12.66 9.43
CA PHE A 30 21.63 12.57 10.39
C PHE A 30 20.33 13.23 9.92
N LEU A 31 20.33 13.90 8.77
CA LEU A 31 19.12 14.32 8.09
C LEU A 31 18.70 13.28 7.04
N ALA A 32 18.70 11.99 7.41
CA ALA A 32 17.87 11.04 6.67
C ALA A 32 16.43 11.53 6.84
N PRO A 33 15.69 11.87 5.76
CA PRO A 33 14.28 12.12 5.90
C PRO A 33 13.73 10.82 6.50
N ALA A 34 13.16 10.92 7.71
CA ALA A 34 12.27 9.88 8.18
C ALA A 34 11.30 9.70 7.01
N ALA A 35 11.32 8.53 6.38
CA ALA A 35 10.28 8.13 5.47
C ALA A 35 9.02 8.10 6.34
N ILE A 36 8.37 9.26 6.42
CA ILE A 36 7.04 9.40 6.97
C ILE A 36 6.26 8.48 6.04
N GLY A 37 5.92 7.29 6.55
CA GLY A 37 4.98 6.42 5.89
C GLY A 37 3.83 7.33 5.50
N ALA A 38 3.65 7.53 4.21
CA ALA A 38 2.61 8.39 3.71
C ALA A 38 1.31 7.81 4.24
N ASP A 39 0.82 8.39 5.33
CA ASP A 39 -0.53 8.15 5.82
C ASP A 39 -1.41 8.52 4.63
N GLU A 40 -1.85 7.51 3.93
CA GLU A 40 -2.60 7.67 2.70
C GLU A 40 -3.99 8.15 3.08
N ARG A 41 -4.04 9.45 3.32
CA ARG A 41 -5.28 10.16 3.62
C ARG A 41 -6.22 9.95 2.45
N ASP A 42 -7.48 9.84 2.79
CA ASP A 42 -8.52 9.85 1.79
C ASP A 42 -8.45 11.14 0.99
N VAL A 43 -8.26 11.02 -0.32
CA VAL A 43 -8.17 12.15 -1.23
C VAL A 43 -9.29 12.09 -2.25
N VAL A 44 -9.79 13.24 -2.67
CA VAL A 44 -10.75 13.34 -3.76
C VAL A 44 -9.96 13.47 -5.06
N LEU A 45 -10.13 12.52 -5.98
CA LEU A 45 -9.50 12.58 -7.29
C LEU A 45 -10.14 13.73 -8.09
N PRO A 46 -9.36 14.73 -8.56
CA PRO A 46 -9.89 16.01 -9.05
C PRO A 46 -10.89 15.88 -10.17
N GLU A 47 -10.61 15.04 -11.17
CA GLU A 47 -11.44 14.90 -12.37
C GLU A 47 -12.72 14.11 -12.10
N SER A 48 -12.58 12.97 -11.42
CA SER A 48 -13.70 12.07 -11.17
C SER A 48 -14.51 12.41 -9.93
N GLY A 49 -13.95 13.17 -9.00
CA GLY A 49 -14.57 13.43 -7.70
C GLY A 49 -14.68 12.20 -6.80
N ILE A 50 -13.96 11.12 -7.13
CA ILE A 50 -13.98 9.88 -6.36
C ILE A 50 -13.05 10.00 -5.17
N HIS A 51 -13.54 9.62 -4.00
CA HIS A 51 -12.73 9.46 -2.80
C HIS A 51 -11.86 8.21 -2.91
N TYR A 52 -10.56 8.36 -2.71
CA TYR A 52 -9.63 7.24 -2.70
C TYR A 52 -8.67 7.37 -1.51
N PRO A 53 -8.51 6.31 -0.71
CA PRO A 53 -9.08 4.97 -0.81
C PRO A 53 -10.47 4.80 -0.18
N GLY A 54 -11.06 5.83 0.41
CA GLY A 54 -12.28 5.77 1.23
C GLY A 54 -13.59 5.56 0.47
N GLY A 55 -13.62 5.78 -0.84
CA GLY A 55 -14.85 5.68 -1.65
C GLY A 55 -15.30 4.26 -2.01
N PHE A 56 -14.74 3.24 -1.36
CA PHE A 56 -15.14 1.86 -1.60
C PHE A 56 -16.49 1.57 -0.92
N ASP A 57 -17.46 1.10 -1.70
CA ASP A 57 -18.78 0.68 -1.23
C ASP A 57 -18.96 -0.82 -1.46
N VAL A 58 -19.11 -1.57 -0.38
CA VAL A 58 -19.31 -3.03 -0.43
C VAL A 58 -20.59 -3.44 -1.18
N ASN A 59 -21.59 -2.56 -1.24
CA ASN A 59 -22.87 -2.84 -1.92
C ASN A 59 -22.77 -2.73 -3.45
N THR A 60 -21.73 -2.09 -3.97
CA THR A 60 -21.49 -1.91 -5.41
C THR A 60 -20.41 -2.82 -5.96
N VAL A 61 -19.93 -3.76 -5.14
CA VAL A 61 -18.91 -4.72 -5.56
C VAL A 61 -19.41 -5.58 -6.70
N GLY A 62 -18.60 -5.65 -7.73
CA GLY A 62 -18.87 -6.49 -8.89
C GLY A 62 -17.56 -6.89 -9.56
N VAL A 63 -17.68 -7.79 -10.53
CA VAL A 63 -16.54 -8.30 -11.30
C VAL A 63 -16.59 -7.73 -12.71
N ILE A 64 -15.45 -7.34 -13.23
CA ILE A 64 -15.22 -7.06 -14.65
C ILE A 64 -14.13 -7.97 -15.19
N ARG A 65 -14.18 -8.25 -16.50
CA ARG A 65 -13.23 -9.09 -17.20
C ARG A 65 -12.88 -8.42 -18.52
N GLY A 66 -11.60 -8.36 -18.82
CA GLY A 66 -11.16 -7.76 -20.07
C GLY A 66 -9.67 -7.64 -20.16
N LYS A 67 -9.23 -6.81 -21.12
CA LYS A 67 -7.81 -6.50 -21.29
C LYS A 67 -7.45 -5.22 -20.56
N ALA A 68 -6.34 -5.26 -19.85
CA ALA A 68 -5.75 -4.09 -19.23
C ALA A 68 -5.09 -3.21 -20.29
N SER A 69 -5.21 -1.90 -20.17
CA SER A 69 -4.51 -0.90 -20.96
C SER A 69 -4.20 0.35 -20.13
N ASP A 70 -3.30 1.19 -20.63
CA ASP A 70 -2.93 2.46 -20.00
C ASP A 70 -2.47 2.28 -18.53
N VAL A 71 -1.68 1.24 -18.27
CA VAL A 71 -1.18 0.93 -16.92
C VAL A 71 -0.24 2.04 -16.47
N THR A 72 -0.63 2.75 -15.43
CA THR A 72 0.11 3.89 -14.88
C THR A 72 0.45 3.64 -13.41
N ILE A 73 1.74 3.71 -13.08
CA ILE A 73 2.27 3.60 -11.72
C ILE A 73 2.88 4.95 -11.34
N PRO A 74 2.11 5.87 -10.73
CA PRO A 74 2.59 7.19 -10.39
C PRO A 74 3.58 7.15 -9.23
N GLU A 75 4.33 8.22 -8.99
CA GLU A 75 5.18 8.33 -7.79
C GLU A 75 4.36 8.38 -6.50
N SER A 76 3.19 9.02 -6.56
CA SER A 76 2.23 9.11 -5.46
C SER A 76 0.80 8.90 -5.95
N GLY A 77 -0.06 8.37 -5.08
CA GLY A 77 -1.44 8.05 -5.42
C GLY A 77 -1.65 6.60 -5.91
N PRO A 78 -2.84 6.29 -6.41
CA PRO A 78 -3.19 4.95 -6.82
C PRO A 78 -2.55 4.55 -8.15
N VAL A 79 -2.16 3.29 -8.26
CA VAL A 79 -1.91 2.66 -9.55
C VAL A 79 -3.24 2.57 -10.29
N CYS A 80 -3.23 3.03 -11.54
CA CYS A 80 -4.42 3.08 -12.38
C CYS A 80 -4.20 2.29 -13.68
N PHE A 81 -5.26 1.71 -14.19
CA PHE A 81 -5.29 1.11 -15.52
C PHE A 81 -6.73 1.04 -16.03
N ARG A 82 -6.90 0.92 -17.33
CA ARG A 82 -8.21 0.72 -17.94
C ARG A 82 -8.48 -0.75 -18.20
N VAL A 83 -9.75 -1.14 -18.11
CA VAL A 83 -10.22 -2.48 -18.49
C VAL A 83 -11.41 -2.33 -19.43
N SER A 84 -11.27 -2.84 -20.65
CA SER A 84 -12.38 -2.93 -21.59
C SER A 84 -13.20 -4.18 -21.30
N ALA A 85 -14.41 -4.00 -20.81
CA ALA A 85 -15.35 -5.06 -20.41
C ALA A 85 -16.61 -4.99 -21.29
N GLY A 86 -16.59 -5.66 -22.42
CA GLY A 86 -17.69 -5.60 -23.40
C GLY A 86 -17.74 -4.22 -24.08
N ARG A 87 -18.81 -3.44 -23.85
CA ARG A 87 -18.97 -2.09 -24.36
C ARG A 87 -18.47 -1.00 -23.43
N ASP A 88 -18.22 -1.37 -22.19
CA ASP A 88 -17.83 -0.44 -21.14
C ASP A 88 -16.31 -0.44 -20.94
N VAL A 89 -15.78 0.73 -20.61
CA VAL A 89 -14.39 0.88 -20.22
C VAL A 89 -14.36 1.40 -18.79
N PHE A 90 -13.72 0.65 -17.91
CA PHE A 90 -13.56 1.01 -16.51
C PHE A 90 -12.15 1.52 -16.26
N THR A 91 -12.02 2.64 -15.57
CA THR A 91 -10.77 3.06 -14.95
C THR A 91 -10.66 2.39 -13.57
N VAL A 92 -9.70 1.48 -13.44
CA VAL A 92 -9.46 0.74 -12.20
C VAL A 92 -8.48 1.51 -11.33
N LEU A 93 -8.87 1.76 -10.08
CA LEU A 93 -8.05 2.34 -9.03
C LEU A 93 -7.60 1.21 -8.11
N ALA A 94 -6.34 0.79 -8.22
CA ALA A 94 -5.89 -0.44 -7.54
C ALA A 94 -5.39 -0.17 -6.11
N SER A 95 -4.13 0.08 -5.94
CA SER A 95 -3.49 0.31 -4.65
C SER A 95 -2.50 1.45 -4.75
N PRO A 96 -2.00 2.00 -3.62
CA PRO A 96 -0.88 2.91 -3.65
C PRO A 96 0.32 2.31 -4.38
N SER A 97 1.09 3.15 -5.06
CA SER A 97 2.24 2.72 -5.86
C SER A 97 3.27 1.95 -5.05
N TRP A 98 3.51 2.35 -3.81
CA TRP A 98 4.44 1.65 -2.91
C TRP A 98 3.95 0.24 -2.58
N TYR A 99 2.66 0.08 -2.25
CA TYR A 99 2.07 -1.24 -1.94
C TYR A 99 2.04 -2.16 -3.17
N TRP A 100 1.75 -1.59 -4.35
CA TRP A 100 1.83 -2.30 -5.62
C TRP A 100 3.22 -2.88 -5.87
N LYS A 101 4.26 -2.10 -5.60
CA LYS A 101 5.66 -2.54 -5.74
C LYS A 101 6.00 -3.67 -4.77
N ASP A 102 5.56 -3.57 -3.51
CA ASP A 102 5.76 -4.60 -2.49
C ASP A 102 5.11 -5.93 -2.87
N MET A 103 3.92 -5.88 -3.49
CA MET A 103 3.23 -7.05 -4.03
C MET A 103 3.87 -7.60 -5.29
N LYS A 104 4.92 -6.96 -5.82
CA LYS A 104 5.54 -7.28 -7.12
C LYS A 104 4.48 -7.33 -8.23
N GLY A 105 3.61 -6.35 -8.26
CA GLY A 105 2.56 -6.20 -9.27
C GLY A 105 3.17 -5.99 -10.64
N ASN A 106 3.26 -7.06 -11.43
CA ASN A 106 3.75 -7.02 -12.81
C ASN A 106 2.56 -7.09 -13.73
N MET A 107 2.00 -5.95 -14.07
CA MET A 107 0.94 -5.82 -15.04
C MET A 107 1.39 -4.88 -16.15
N VAL A 108 1.12 -5.27 -17.39
CA VAL A 108 1.41 -4.47 -18.59
C VAL A 108 0.18 -4.46 -19.48
N ASP A 109 0.16 -3.51 -20.40
CA ASP A 109 -0.91 -3.39 -21.37
C ASP A 109 -1.10 -4.69 -22.18
N GLY A 110 -2.35 -5.01 -22.46
CA GLY A 110 -2.72 -6.21 -23.22
C GLY A 110 -2.96 -7.46 -22.38
N MET A 111 -2.65 -7.45 -21.08
CA MET A 111 -2.90 -8.61 -20.21
C MET A 111 -4.41 -8.80 -19.97
N ASP A 112 -4.86 -10.05 -19.97
CA ASP A 112 -6.22 -10.40 -19.61
C ASP A 112 -6.35 -10.46 -18.08
N VAL A 113 -7.35 -9.73 -17.56
CA VAL A 113 -7.56 -9.60 -16.12
C VAL A 113 -9.02 -9.85 -15.72
N HIS A 114 -9.19 -10.38 -14.52
CA HIS A 114 -10.43 -10.31 -13.77
C HIS A 114 -10.22 -9.34 -12.61
N VAL A 115 -11.08 -8.35 -12.49
CA VAL A 115 -11.01 -7.36 -11.41
C VAL A 115 -12.32 -7.40 -10.63
N SER A 116 -12.22 -7.62 -9.34
CA SER A 116 -13.31 -7.46 -8.38
C SER A 116 -13.14 -6.15 -7.64
N GLY A 117 -14.22 -5.40 -7.43
CA GLY A 117 -14.17 -4.12 -6.72
C GLY A 117 -15.47 -3.35 -6.76
N SER A 118 -15.50 -2.23 -6.04
CA SER A 118 -16.62 -1.31 -5.97
C SER A 118 -16.69 -0.48 -7.27
N LYS A 119 -17.85 -0.56 -7.96
CA LYS A 119 -18.12 0.18 -9.19
C LYS A 119 -18.77 1.51 -8.87
N THR A 120 -18.32 2.57 -9.51
CA THR A 120 -18.90 3.90 -9.34
C THR A 120 -18.80 4.71 -10.63
N LEU A 121 -19.67 5.72 -10.76
CA LEU A 121 -19.67 6.69 -11.85
C LEU A 121 -19.01 7.97 -11.35
N GLY A 122 -17.98 8.41 -12.05
CA GLY A 122 -17.34 9.69 -11.78
C GLY A 122 -18.20 10.88 -12.23
N LYS A 123 -17.92 12.06 -11.68
CA LYS A 123 -18.57 13.31 -12.09
C LYS A 123 -18.25 13.67 -13.54
N ASP A 124 -17.15 13.15 -14.06
CA ASP A 124 -16.70 13.26 -15.46
C ASP A 124 -17.47 12.33 -16.42
N GLY A 125 -18.42 11.55 -15.91
CA GLY A 125 -19.20 10.58 -16.68
C GLY A 125 -18.48 9.28 -17.00
N ASN A 126 -17.26 9.07 -16.51
CA ASN A 126 -16.49 7.83 -16.70
C ASN A 126 -16.83 6.78 -15.63
N LEU A 127 -16.72 5.51 -16.02
CA LEU A 127 -16.88 4.39 -15.12
C LEU A 127 -15.57 4.10 -14.39
N TYR A 128 -15.66 3.96 -13.08
CA TYR A 128 -14.53 3.65 -12.22
C TYR A 128 -14.79 2.36 -11.44
N LEU A 129 -13.71 1.69 -11.08
CA LEU A 129 -13.74 0.54 -10.20
C LEU A 129 -12.61 0.66 -9.18
N ILE A 130 -12.95 0.79 -7.90
CA ILE A 130 -11.98 0.72 -6.82
C ILE A 130 -11.71 -0.75 -6.54
N ALA A 131 -10.51 -1.21 -6.88
CA ALA A 131 -10.20 -2.63 -6.86
C ALA A 131 -10.09 -3.20 -5.44
N GLN A 132 -10.69 -4.37 -5.26
CA GLN A 132 -10.50 -5.26 -4.12
C GLN A 132 -9.49 -6.36 -4.46
N GLU A 133 -9.64 -6.98 -5.61
CA GLU A 133 -8.76 -8.03 -6.11
C GLU A 133 -8.55 -7.87 -7.62
N VAL A 134 -7.33 -8.14 -8.07
CA VAL A 134 -6.99 -8.27 -9.48
C VAL A 134 -6.34 -9.62 -9.71
N ARG A 135 -6.90 -10.41 -10.62
CA ARG A 135 -6.32 -11.66 -11.08
C ARG A 135 -5.82 -11.51 -12.50
N VAL A 136 -4.51 -11.69 -12.70
CA VAL A 136 -3.86 -11.68 -14.01
C VAL A 136 -3.91 -13.09 -14.58
N LEU A 137 -4.63 -13.28 -15.70
CA LEU A 137 -4.94 -14.63 -16.21
C LEU A 137 -3.72 -15.34 -16.76
N GLN A 138 -2.80 -14.64 -17.42
CA GLN A 138 -1.60 -15.24 -18.02
C GLN A 138 -0.67 -15.88 -16.99
N SER A 139 -0.57 -15.29 -15.79
CA SER A 139 0.30 -15.75 -14.70
C SER A 139 -0.46 -16.43 -13.57
N ASN A 140 -1.79 -16.43 -13.61
CA ASN A 140 -2.68 -16.84 -12.54
C ASN A 140 -2.37 -16.13 -11.19
N LYS A 141 -1.72 -14.96 -11.28
CA LYS A 141 -1.36 -14.15 -10.10
C LYS A 141 -2.58 -13.42 -9.59
N VAL A 142 -2.76 -13.48 -8.28
CA VAL A 142 -3.83 -12.75 -7.58
C VAL A 142 -3.20 -11.66 -6.72
N LEU A 143 -3.68 -10.43 -6.89
CA LEU A 143 -3.29 -9.26 -6.14
C LEU A 143 -4.50 -8.82 -5.31
N VAL A 144 -4.41 -8.97 -4.00
CA VAL A 144 -5.49 -8.60 -3.07
C VAL A 144 -5.17 -7.26 -2.43
N PHE A 145 -6.04 -6.28 -2.62
CA PHE A 145 -5.86 -4.92 -2.12
C PHE A 145 -6.74 -4.59 -0.94
N ARG A 146 -7.86 -5.32 -0.77
CA ARG A 146 -8.82 -5.04 0.30
C ARG A 146 -9.38 -6.33 0.89
N GLY A 147 -9.77 -6.24 2.17
CA GLY A 147 -10.55 -7.27 2.83
C GLY A 147 -11.99 -7.36 2.30
N GLU A 148 -12.74 -8.34 2.78
CA GLU A 148 -14.16 -8.53 2.42
C GLU A 148 -15.03 -7.34 2.87
N ASP A 149 -14.64 -6.69 3.95
CA ASP A 149 -15.26 -5.47 4.50
C ASP A 149 -14.90 -4.18 3.73
N GLY A 150 -14.06 -4.29 2.68
CA GLY A 150 -13.58 -3.16 1.90
C GLY A 150 -12.40 -2.41 2.53
N SER A 151 -11.93 -2.82 3.70
CA SER A 151 -10.79 -2.19 4.36
C SER A 151 -9.50 -2.38 3.55
N PRO A 152 -8.68 -1.32 3.35
CA PRO A 152 -7.43 -1.42 2.63
C PRO A 152 -6.41 -2.29 3.35
N SER A 153 -5.86 -3.30 2.66
CA SER A 153 -4.87 -4.23 3.24
C SER A 153 -3.57 -3.53 3.64
N TRP A 154 -3.23 -2.42 3.02
CA TRP A 154 -2.03 -1.64 3.34
C TRP A 154 -2.13 -0.79 4.60
N ARG A 155 -3.33 -0.56 5.15
CA ARG A 155 -3.52 0.15 6.42
C ARG A 155 -3.33 -0.72 7.65
N GLY A 156 -3.31 -2.04 7.50
CA GLY A 156 -3.21 -3.00 8.60
C GLY A 156 -1.80 -3.50 8.92
N GLY A 157 -0.75 -3.04 8.22
CA GLY A 157 0.64 -3.45 8.47
C GLY A 157 0.96 -4.92 8.21
N GLY A 158 0.08 -5.66 7.55
CA GLY A 158 0.29 -7.07 7.19
C GLY A 158 0.51 -7.22 5.68
N LEU A 159 1.58 -7.91 5.29
CA LEU A 159 1.77 -8.35 3.91
C LEU A 159 0.64 -9.29 3.52
N PRO A 160 0.13 -9.23 2.26
CA PRO A 160 -0.86 -10.17 1.75
C PRO A 160 -0.26 -11.58 1.79
N GLY A 161 -0.92 -12.47 2.53
CA GLY A 161 -0.49 -13.86 2.69
C GLY A 161 -0.16 -14.28 4.12
N GLN A 162 -0.01 -13.36 5.06
CA GLN A 162 -0.03 -13.72 6.47
C GLN A 162 -1.48 -13.68 6.95
N GLY A 163 -2.17 -14.79 6.77
CA GLY A 163 -3.47 -15.00 7.38
C GLY A 163 -3.37 -14.70 8.86
N ARG A 164 -4.04 -13.66 9.31
CA ARG A 164 -4.37 -13.48 10.70
C ARG A 164 -5.24 -14.67 11.10
N GLY A 165 -4.56 -15.78 11.43
CA GLY A 165 -5.18 -16.84 12.20
C GLY A 165 -5.74 -16.17 13.45
N GLY A 166 -7.05 -16.04 13.50
CA GLY A 166 -7.73 -15.58 14.69
C GLY A 166 -7.30 -16.45 15.84
N PHE A 167 -6.46 -15.93 16.70
CA PHE A 167 -6.30 -16.48 18.03
C PHE A 167 -7.62 -16.26 18.76
N GLY A 168 -8.56 -17.21 18.55
CA GLY A 168 -9.61 -17.47 19.49
C GLY A 168 -8.94 -17.85 20.80
N SER A 169 -8.84 -16.90 21.71
CA SER A 169 -8.48 -17.20 23.09
C SER A 169 -9.45 -18.26 23.59
N PRO A 170 -8.99 -19.44 24.03
CA PRO A 170 -9.85 -20.34 24.75
C PRO A 170 -10.25 -19.65 26.04
N MET A 171 -11.49 -19.24 26.15
CA MET A 171 -12.10 -18.89 27.44
C MET A 171 -11.99 -20.11 28.34
N ARG A 172 -11.01 -20.06 29.22
CA ARG A 172 -10.87 -20.94 30.35
C ARG A 172 -11.97 -20.57 31.35
N GLY A 173 -13.12 -21.18 31.18
CA GLY A 173 -14.21 -21.13 32.14
C GLY A 173 -14.01 -22.15 33.21
N ASP A 174 -13.22 -21.84 34.21
CA ASP A 174 -13.25 -22.56 35.52
C ASP A 174 -14.50 -22.05 36.25
N GLY A 175 -15.58 -22.78 36.11
CA GLY A 175 -16.83 -22.58 36.82
C GLY A 175 -17.17 -23.86 37.57
N ALA A 176 -16.51 -24.12 38.69
CA ALA A 176 -16.95 -25.10 39.65
C ALA A 176 -18.23 -24.57 40.33
N GLY A 177 -19.37 -25.12 39.97
CA GLY A 177 -20.64 -24.87 40.61
C GLY A 177 -21.22 -26.19 41.15
N HIS A 178 -20.89 -26.51 42.39
CA HIS A 178 -21.63 -27.51 43.17
C HIS A 178 -23.05 -27.01 43.42
N GLY A 179 -24.05 -27.77 42.98
CA GLY A 179 -25.44 -27.56 43.30
C GLY A 179 -26.11 -28.91 43.56
N MET A 180 -25.99 -29.42 44.75
CA MET A 180 -26.89 -30.46 45.29
C MET A 180 -28.27 -29.86 45.48
N GLY A 181 -29.28 -30.49 44.91
CA GLY A 181 -30.66 -30.20 45.14
C GLY A 181 -31.49 -31.49 45.11
N ALA A 182 -31.61 -32.10 46.27
CA ALA A 182 -32.50 -33.23 46.52
C ALA A 182 -33.95 -32.74 46.66
N GLY A 183 -34.89 -33.59 46.27
CA GLY A 183 -36.22 -33.63 46.90
C GLY A 183 -37.39 -33.29 46.02
N GLY A 184 -38.31 -34.21 45.92
CA GLY A 184 -39.69 -33.91 45.51
C GLY A 184 -40.45 -35.10 44.96
N ARG A 185 -40.84 -36.04 45.83
CA ARG A 185 -41.90 -37.01 45.61
C ARG A 185 -43.28 -36.31 45.53
N GLY A 186 -44.19 -36.84 44.74
CA GLY A 186 -45.63 -36.55 44.71
C GLY A 186 -46.28 -37.21 43.52
N ARG A 187 -46.73 -38.34 43.66
CA ARG A 187 -48.06 -38.99 43.88
C ARG A 187 -49.23 -38.08 43.42
N ARG A 188 -49.83 -38.39 42.36
CA ARG A 188 -51.16 -39.01 42.14
C ARG A 188 -51.48 -39.04 40.65
#